data_c80fbc28e37476229f6c896682ea9fad
#
_entry.id   c80fbc28e37476229f6c896682ea9fad
#
_cell.length_a   1.000
_cell.length_b   1.000
_cell.length_c   1.000
_cell.angle_alpha   90.00
_cell.angle_beta   90.00
_cell.angle_gamma   90.00
#
_symmetry.space_group_name_H-M   'P 1'
#
loop_
_entity.id
_entity.type
_entity.pdbx_description
1 polymer ?
#
loop_
_entity_poly.entity_id
_entity_poly.type
_entity_poly.pdbx_seq_one_letter_code
_entity_poly.pdbx_strand_id
1 'polypeptide(L)'
;MTSTPEGLPKLGITLFSLTLEMRHPDYSLEGMIRKVAELNLGPGLELVGFQSIRGWPNVDDAFVREFRALVDECELVPTAMSMNLDVALRPDRRMTEEEGLAYLEAQMEAAHKLGFPLGKSAILSTPRFVEGLARIAERLDMKFGVEVHSPEQVDSPHVLELRELFESVGSPQLGFVPDFSSSMHDVPPTLVEAHRASGMPAELIDLVTEVWHSDSTMPEKFARFAQEADALGASPGDRGKLNMVLTMHGSMDPRRWEELMPRVVHVHGKFYGIDGEGNEPSIDHETIMDVLVRAGYTGFISSEWEGHAYTDAVSGWDMCRAQHDLCRRLLLQAAASAGATGAH
;
A
#
# COMPACT_ATOMS: atom_id res chain seq x y z
N MET A 1 14.06 8.01 19.48
CA MET A 1 13.27 8.04 18.23
C MET A 1 13.40 9.41 17.59
N THR A 2 13.90 9.52 16.39
CA THR A 2 13.82 10.77 15.61
C THR A 2 12.41 10.83 15.00
N SER A 3 11.45 11.35 15.78
CA SER A 3 10.10 11.59 15.29
C SER A 3 10.11 12.68 14.22
N THR A 4 9.25 12.56 13.21
CA THR A 4 8.94 13.67 12.32
C THR A 4 8.44 14.87 13.13
N PRO A 5 8.78 16.11 12.76
CA PRO A 5 8.26 17.30 13.44
C PRO A 5 6.74 17.32 13.52
N GLU A 6 6.21 17.98 14.56
CA GLU A 6 4.76 18.17 14.71
C GLU A 6 4.19 18.88 13.49
N GLY A 7 3.04 18.43 13.01
CA GLY A 7 2.39 18.98 11.82
C GLY A 7 2.78 18.34 10.49
N LEU A 8 3.73 17.41 10.49
CA LEU A 8 4.09 16.63 9.30
C LEU A 8 3.55 15.18 9.35
N PRO A 9 3.46 14.50 8.19
CA PRO A 9 3.18 13.07 8.13
C PRO A 9 4.10 12.27 9.04
N LYS A 10 3.56 11.26 9.71
CA LYS A 10 4.32 10.33 10.55
C LYS A 10 4.70 9.10 9.74
N LEU A 11 5.83 8.51 10.07
CA LEU A 11 6.26 7.27 9.41
C LEU A 11 5.84 6.05 10.23
N GLY A 12 5.61 4.97 9.53
CA GLY A 12 5.33 3.66 10.06
C GLY A 12 5.78 2.58 9.08
N ILE A 13 5.51 1.34 9.40
CA ILE A 13 5.82 0.19 8.57
C ILE A 13 4.62 -0.75 8.50
N THR A 14 4.32 -1.26 7.31
CA THR A 14 3.50 -2.48 7.19
C THR A 14 4.41 -3.70 7.27
N LEU A 15 4.02 -4.71 8.05
CA LEU A 15 4.78 -5.95 8.13
C LEU A 15 4.81 -6.74 6.81
N PHE A 16 3.98 -6.36 5.83
CA PHE A 16 4.08 -6.88 4.46
C PHE A 16 5.48 -6.71 3.86
N SER A 17 6.15 -5.60 4.15
CA SER A 17 7.54 -5.32 3.75
C SER A 17 8.53 -6.41 4.17
N LEU A 18 8.19 -7.19 5.18
CA LEU A 18 9.05 -8.19 5.81
C LEU A 18 8.63 -9.61 5.45
N THR A 19 8.02 -9.79 4.28
CA THR A 19 7.52 -11.08 3.78
C THR A 19 8.63 -12.12 3.67
N LEU A 20 9.86 -11.73 3.32
CA LEU A 20 11.01 -12.66 3.28
C LEU A 20 11.43 -13.09 4.68
N GLU A 21 11.49 -12.16 5.62
CA GLU A 21 11.85 -12.40 7.01
C GLU A 21 10.82 -13.28 7.71
N MET A 22 9.54 -13.16 7.35
CA MET A 22 8.47 -14.02 7.86
C MET A 22 8.61 -15.49 7.45
N ARG A 23 9.40 -15.80 6.43
CA ARG A 23 9.69 -17.20 6.01
C ARG A 23 10.79 -17.85 6.83
N HIS A 24 11.51 -17.09 7.66
CA HIS A 24 12.56 -17.65 8.51
C HIS A 24 11.98 -18.57 9.59
N PRO A 25 12.62 -19.71 9.92
CA PRO A 25 12.11 -20.64 10.92
C PRO A 25 11.89 -20.03 12.32
N ASP A 26 12.70 -19.04 12.67
CA ASP A 26 12.65 -18.34 13.97
C ASP A 26 11.67 -17.18 13.97
N TYR A 27 10.83 -17.05 12.94
CA TYR A 27 9.81 -16.01 12.86
C TYR A 27 8.82 -16.12 14.02
N SER A 28 8.59 -14.97 14.67
CA SER A 28 7.43 -14.76 15.54
C SER A 28 6.92 -13.34 15.37
N LEU A 29 5.61 -13.15 15.48
CA LEU A 29 5.02 -11.81 15.40
C LEU A 29 5.59 -10.89 16.48
N GLU A 30 5.76 -11.38 17.70
CA GLU A 30 6.40 -10.65 18.80
C GLU A 30 7.82 -10.20 18.42
N GLY A 31 8.66 -11.12 17.92
CA GLY A 31 10.03 -10.81 17.50
C GLY A 31 10.08 -9.75 16.40
N MET A 32 9.15 -9.78 15.46
CA MET A 32 9.05 -8.77 14.41
C MET A 32 8.67 -7.38 14.97
N ILE A 33 7.68 -7.32 15.85
CA ILE A 33 7.24 -6.07 16.48
C ILE A 33 8.36 -5.46 17.33
N ARG A 34 9.06 -6.26 18.15
CA ARG A 34 10.22 -5.81 18.91
C ARG A 34 11.33 -5.26 18.01
N LYS A 35 11.58 -5.93 16.90
CA LYS A 35 12.62 -5.49 15.95
C LYS A 35 12.24 -4.22 15.19
N VAL A 36 10.95 -4.00 14.89
CA VAL A 36 10.46 -2.71 14.37
C VAL A 36 10.81 -1.56 15.32
N ALA A 37 10.58 -1.75 16.61
CA ALA A 37 10.92 -0.75 17.64
C ALA A 37 12.44 -0.56 17.79
N GLU A 38 13.20 -1.65 17.87
CA GLU A 38 14.68 -1.64 17.97
C GLU A 38 15.33 -0.86 16.80
N LEU A 39 14.84 -1.08 15.58
CA LEU A 39 15.36 -0.43 14.37
C LEU A 39 14.77 0.97 14.12
N ASN A 40 13.89 1.47 15.01
CA ASN A 40 13.20 2.76 14.87
C ASN A 40 12.40 2.91 13.58
N LEU A 41 11.71 1.84 13.16
CA LEU A 41 10.81 1.81 11.99
C LEU A 41 9.36 2.18 12.35
N GLY A 42 9.11 2.56 13.61
CA GLY A 42 7.87 3.13 14.10
C GLY A 42 7.83 4.66 14.00
N PRO A 43 6.86 5.30 14.69
CA PRO A 43 5.95 4.65 15.64
C PRO A 43 4.79 3.88 14.99
N GLY A 44 4.44 4.13 13.71
CA GLY A 44 3.31 3.47 13.07
C GLY A 44 3.55 1.98 12.82
N LEU A 45 2.59 1.14 13.21
CA LEU A 45 2.60 -0.30 12.92
C LEU A 45 1.34 -0.68 12.15
N GLU A 46 1.52 -1.22 10.97
CA GLU A 46 0.46 -1.83 10.17
C GLU A 46 0.67 -3.33 10.05
N LEU A 47 -0.42 -4.09 10.13
CA LEU A 47 -0.42 -5.53 9.92
C LEU A 47 -1.27 -5.93 8.73
N VAL A 48 -0.91 -7.05 8.09
CA VAL A 48 -1.77 -7.78 7.18
C VAL A 48 -2.38 -8.94 7.97
N GLY A 49 -3.66 -8.85 8.32
CA GLY A 49 -4.30 -9.74 9.28
C GLY A 49 -4.12 -11.22 8.96
N PHE A 50 -4.44 -11.64 7.75
CA PHE A 50 -4.35 -13.03 7.29
C PHE A 50 -2.90 -13.54 7.12
N GLN A 51 -1.91 -12.64 6.99
CA GLN A 51 -0.49 -12.99 6.87
C GLN A 51 0.19 -13.04 8.25
N SER A 52 -0.15 -12.10 9.12
CA SER A 52 0.55 -11.87 10.39
C SER A 52 -0.04 -12.63 11.56
N ILE A 53 -1.36 -12.93 11.54
CA ILE A 53 -2.08 -13.47 12.69
C ILE A 53 -2.66 -14.84 12.37
N ARG A 54 -2.16 -15.86 13.08
CA ARG A 54 -2.67 -17.23 12.91
C ARG A 54 -4.13 -17.31 13.33
N GLY A 55 -4.97 -17.85 12.45
CA GLY A 55 -6.41 -18.02 12.70
C GLY A 55 -7.26 -16.77 12.48
N TRP A 56 -6.67 -15.71 11.91
CA TRP A 56 -7.40 -14.49 11.54
C TRP A 56 -8.72 -14.78 10.82
N PRO A 57 -9.82 -14.11 11.16
CA PRO A 57 -9.97 -13.03 12.16
C PRO A 57 -10.31 -13.51 13.57
N ASN A 58 -10.21 -14.79 13.89
CA ASN A 58 -10.57 -15.33 15.18
C ASN A 58 -9.43 -15.10 16.20
N VAL A 59 -9.48 -13.98 16.90
CA VAL A 59 -8.51 -13.61 17.96
C VAL A 59 -9.15 -13.82 19.33
N ASP A 60 -8.47 -14.53 20.23
CA ASP A 60 -8.93 -14.71 21.59
C ASP A 60 -8.47 -13.56 22.53
N ASP A 61 -9.09 -13.46 23.70
CA ASP A 61 -8.82 -12.39 24.63
C ASP A 61 -7.39 -12.45 25.23
N ALA A 62 -6.76 -13.61 25.25
CA ALA A 62 -5.39 -13.74 25.72
C ALA A 62 -4.43 -13.10 24.72
N PHE A 63 -4.54 -13.47 23.45
CA PHE A 63 -3.77 -12.87 22.38
C PHE A 63 -3.99 -11.36 22.26
N VAL A 64 -5.23 -10.88 22.41
CA VAL A 64 -5.52 -9.44 22.39
C VAL A 64 -4.77 -8.70 23.52
N ARG A 65 -4.78 -9.24 24.74
CA ARG A 65 -4.06 -8.60 25.86
C ARG A 65 -2.55 -8.60 25.65
N GLU A 66 -1.99 -9.73 25.19
CA GLU A 66 -0.56 -9.87 24.92
C GLU A 66 -0.09 -8.94 23.82
N PHE A 67 -0.85 -8.88 22.71
CA PHE A 67 -0.54 -7.99 21.59
C PHE A 67 -0.55 -6.52 22.01
N ARG A 68 -1.60 -6.06 22.72
CA ARG A 68 -1.68 -4.66 23.19
C ARG A 68 -0.54 -4.32 24.15
N ALA A 69 -0.25 -5.20 25.10
CA ALA A 69 0.85 -5.00 26.03
C ALA A 69 2.21 -4.92 25.31
N LEU A 70 2.43 -5.75 24.30
CA LEU A 70 3.64 -5.73 23.49
C LEU A 70 3.78 -4.42 22.69
N VAL A 71 2.71 -3.96 22.06
CA VAL A 71 2.71 -2.71 21.29
C VAL A 71 2.98 -1.51 22.18
N ASP A 72 2.34 -1.48 23.37
CA ASP A 72 2.58 -0.44 24.40
C ASP A 72 4.02 -0.47 24.92
N GLU A 73 4.56 -1.66 25.25
CA GLU A 73 5.96 -1.84 25.66
C GLU A 73 6.96 -1.34 24.63
N CYS A 74 6.65 -1.57 23.35
CA CYS A 74 7.47 -1.15 22.21
C CYS A 74 7.28 0.32 21.81
N GLU A 75 6.39 1.07 22.47
CA GLU A 75 6.02 2.45 22.13
C GLU A 75 5.56 2.60 20.66
N LEU A 76 4.89 1.56 20.11
CA LEU A 76 4.34 1.58 18.77
C LEU A 76 2.86 1.96 18.79
N VAL A 77 2.38 2.43 17.64
CA VAL A 77 1.00 2.87 17.44
C VAL A 77 0.37 2.00 16.34
N PRO A 78 -0.65 1.17 16.63
CA PRO A 78 -1.40 0.50 15.59
C PRO A 78 -2.02 1.53 14.65
N THR A 79 -1.75 1.44 13.35
CA THR A 79 -2.20 2.41 12.35
C THR A 79 -3.30 1.85 11.47
N ALA A 80 -3.05 0.72 10.82
CA ALA A 80 -3.98 0.10 9.91
C ALA A 80 -3.89 -1.44 9.99
N MET A 81 -5.03 -2.09 9.76
CA MET A 81 -5.11 -3.53 9.55
C MET A 81 -5.51 -3.77 8.09
N SER A 82 -4.59 -4.32 7.30
CA SER A 82 -4.91 -4.79 5.95
C SER A 82 -5.76 -6.05 6.05
N MET A 83 -6.90 -6.00 5.40
CA MET A 83 -7.92 -7.04 5.35
C MET A 83 -8.08 -7.54 3.91
N ASN A 84 -8.83 -8.60 3.72
CA ASN A 84 -9.16 -9.07 2.39
C ASN A 84 -10.68 -9.26 2.23
N LEU A 85 -11.15 -9.00 1.02
CA LEU A 85 -12.48 -9.39 0.56
C LEU A 85 -12.32 -10.41 -0.56
N ASP A 86 -12.22 -11.68 -0.20
CA ASP A 86 -12.14 -12.76 -1.19
C ASP A 86 -13.54 -13.25 -1.54
N VAL A 87 -14.10 -12.63 -2.58
CA VAL A 87 -15.44 -13.01 -3.08
C VAL A 87 -15.50 -14.42 -3.66
N ALA A 88 -14.34 -15.05 -3.94
CA ALA A 88 -14.21 -16.42 -4.44
C ALA A 88 -13.88 -17.44 -3.36
N LEU A 89 -13.94 -17.07 -2.07
CA LEU A 89 -13.64 -17.94 -0.93
C LEU A 89 -14.50 -19.22 -0.90
N ARG A 90 -15.72 -19.16 -1.42
CA ARG A 90 -16.59 -20.33 -1.53
C ARG A 90 -16.27 -21.14 -2.80
N PRO A 91 -16.17 -22.48 -2.71
CA PRO A 91 -15.83 -23.32 -3.86
C PRO A 91 -16.97 -23.47 -4.88
N ASP A 92 -18.21 -23.19 -4.46
CA ASP A 92 -19.44 -23.45 -5.24
C ASP A 92 -19.99 -22.20 -5.96
N ARG A 93 -19.70 -21.02 -5.44
CA ARG A 93 -20.19 -19.74 -5.98
C ARG A 93 -19.40 -18.54 -5.41
N ARG A 94 -19.59 -17.37 -5.97
CA ARG A 94 -19.12 -16.12 -5.37
C ARG A 94 -19.91 -15.81 -4.08
N MET A 95 -19.29 -15.12 -3.15
CA MET A 95 -19.98 -14.58 -1.97
C MET A 95 -21.06 -13.58 -2.39
N THR A 96 -22.14 -13.55 -1.63
CA THR A 96 -23.13 -12.44 -1.73
C THR A 96 -22.59 -11.17 -1.07
N GLU A 97 -23.23 -10.03 -1.31
CA GLU A 97 -22.84 -8.78 -0.63
C GLU A 97 -22.95 -8.91 0.90
N GLU A 98 -24.00 -9.57 1.41
CA GLU A 98 -24.17 -9.80 2.85
C GLU A 98 -23.06 -10.68 3.43
N GLU A 99 -22.66 -11.74 2.72
CA GLU A 99 -21.56 -12.58 3.15
C GLU A 99 -20.24 -11.81 3.14
N GLY A 100 -20.00 -10.97 2.12
CA GLY A 100 -18.84 -10.10 2.03
C GLY A 100 -18.79 -9.07 3.16
N LEU A 101 -19.91 -8.43 3.47
CA LEU A 101 -20.00 -7.50 4.60
C LEU A 101 -19.74 -8.21 5.93
N ALA A 102 -20.37 -9.36 6.18
CA ALA A 102 -20.15 -10.14 7.40
C ALA A 102 -18.68 -10.60 7.54
N TYR A 103 -18.03 -10.91 6.42
CA TYR A 103 -16.62 -11.29 6.41
C TYR A 103 -15.70 -10.10 6.75
N LEU A 104 -15.96 -8.92 6.21
CA LEU A 104 -15.23 -7.70 6.58
C LEU A 104 -15.55 -7.25 8.02
N GLU A 105 -16.80 -7.35 8.46
CA GLU A 105 -17.20 -7.03 9.84
C GLU A 105 -16.41 -7.84 10.86
N ALA A 106 -16.30 -9.15 10.66
CA ALA A 106 -15.51 -10.00 11.55
C ALA A 106 -14.03 -9.60 11.60
N GLN A 107 -13.44 -9.19 10.47
CA GLN A 107 -12.06 -8.69 10.42
C GLN A 107 -11.92 -7.32 11.10
N MET A 108 -12.87 -6.41 10.90
CA MET A 108 -12.88 -5.10 11.57
C MET A 108 -13.05 -5.24 13.08
N GLU A 109 -13.91 -6.13 13.57
CA GLU A 109 -14.05 -6.41 15.01
C GLU A 109 -12.77 -6.95 15.62
N ALA A 110 -12.08 -7.86 14.92
CA ALA A 110 -10.78 -8.37 15.37
C ALA A 110 -9.72 -7.25 15.42
N ALA A 111 -9.63 -6.43 14.38
CA ALA A 111 -8.73 -5.27 14.33
C ALA A 111 -9.03 -4.26 15.44
N HIS A 112 -10.31 -3.95 15.68
CA HIS A 112 -10.75 -3.08 16.77
C HIS A 112 -10.30 -3.60 18.15
N LYS A 113 -10.50 -4.89 18.42
CA LYS A 113 -10.03 -5.53 19.66
C LYS A 113 -8.52 -5.38 19.84
N LEU A 114 -7.74 -5.49 18.76
CA LEU A 114 -6.29 -5.32 18.77
C LEU A 114 -5.85 -3.84 18.90
N GLY A 115 -6.76 -2.88 18.75
CA GLY A 115 -6.48 -1.44 18.90
C GLY A 115 -6.17 -0.72 17.60
N PHE A 116 -6.42 -1.34 16.42
CA PHE A 116 -6.28 -0.66 15.14
C PHE A 116 -7.46 0.27 14.87
N PRO A 117 -7.22 1.55 14.54
CA PRO A 117 -8.28 2.52 14.27
C PRO A 117 -8.77 2.47 12.81
N LEU A 118 -8.10 1.72 11.94
CA LEU A 118 -8.37 1.67 10.52
C LEU A 118 -8.33 0.24 10.00
N GLY A 119 -9.36 -0.16 9.24
CA GLY A 119 -9.34 -1.31 8.34
C GLY A 119 -9.07 -0.88 6.91
N LYS A 120 -8.33 -1.68 6.13
CA LYS A 120 -8.03 -1.41 4.72
C LYS A 120 -8.27 -2.65 3.86
N SER A 121 -9.01 -2.50 2.77
CA SER A 121 -9.25 -3.58 1.79
C SER A 121 -9.81 -3.00 0.48
N ALA A 122 -9.80 -3.81 -0.58
CA ALA A 122 -10.70 -3.61 -1.71
C ALA A 122 -12.15 -3.89 -1.29
N ILE A 123 -13.12 -3.21 -1.90
CA ILE A 123 -14.56 -3.39 -1.63
C ILE A 123 -15.37 -3.47 -2.93
N LEU A 124 -16.64 -3.88 -2.81
CA LEU A 124 -17.60 -3.78 -3.91
C LEU A 124 -18.14 -2.35 -3.98
N SER A 125 -18.20 -1.79 -5.18
CA SER A 125 -18.73 -0.45 -5.44
C SER A 125 -20.25 -0.45 -5.66
N THR A 126 -21.00 -1.10 -4.77
CA THR A 126 -22.48 -1.03 -4.79
C THR A 126 -22.98 -0.17 -3.64
N PRO A 127 -24.06 0.62 -3.82
CA PRO A 127 -24.60 1.46 -2.75
C PRO A 127 -24.86 0.69 -1.47
N ARG A 128 -25.47 -0.50 -1.58
CA ARG A 128 -25.79 -1.36 -0.46
C ARG A 128 -24.55 -1.83 0.32
N PHE A 129 -23.49 -2.20 -0.40
CA PHE A 129 -22.23 -2.64 0.22
C PHE A 129 -21.56 -1.48 0.97
N VAL A 130 -21.44 -0.33 0.31
CA VAL A 130 -20.81 0.87 0.89
C VAL A 130 -21.58 1.39 2.10
N GLU A 131 -22.91 1.45 2.04
CA GLU A 131 -23.74 1.80 3.20
C GLU A 131 -23.60 0.79 4.35
N GLY A 132 -23.53 -0.51 4.02
CA GLY A 132 -23.31 -1.57 5.01
C GLY A 132 -21.98 -1.39 5.72
N LEU A 133 -20.92 -1.14 4.96
CA LEU A 133 -19.57 -0.92 5.47
C LEU A 133 -19.47 0.35 6.33
N ALA A 134 -20.15 1.44 5.91
CA ALA A 134 -20.22 2.68 6.70
C ALA A 134 -20.82 2.43 8.08
N ARG A 135 -21.95 1.68 8.16
CA ARG A 135 -22.58 1.33 9.45
C ARG A 135 -21.66 0.49 10.35
N ILE A 136 -20.90 -0.44 9.78
CA ILE A 136 -19.93 -1.24 10.53
C ILE A 136 -18.83 -0.34 11.08
N ALA A 137 -18.26 0.51 10.23
CA ALA A 137 -17.19 1.43 10.59
C ALA A 137 -17.63 2.43 11.69
N GLU A 138 -18.83 3.00 11.57
CA GLU A 138 -19.43 3.89 12.57
C GLU A 138 -19.69 3.19 13.89
N ARG A 139 -20.26 1.97 13.86
CA ARG A 139 -20.51 1.18 15.07
C ARG A 139 -19.25 0.87 15.85
N LEU A 140 -18.13 0.64 15.16
CA LEU A 140 -16.84 0.32 15.76
C LEU A 140 -15.99 1.56 16.06
N ASP A 141 -16.45 2.75 15.67
CA ASP A 141 -15.64 3.99 15.70
C ASP A 141 -14.27 3.81 15.01
N MET A 142 -14.29 3.14 13.86
CA MET A 142 -13.11 2.89 13.05
C MET A 142 -13.23 3.60 11.70
N LYS A 143 -12.09 3.90 11.10
CA LYS A 143 -12.02 4.24 9.68
C LYS A 143 -12.01 2.97 8.83
N PHE A 144 -12.46 3.10 7.58
CA PHE A 144 -12.22 2.11 6.55
C PHE A 144 -11.66 2.78 5.29
N GLY A 145 -10.51 2.32 4.84
CA GLY A 145 -9.80 2.85 3.69
C GLY A 145 -9.83 1.89 2.50
N VAL A 146 -10.14 2.42 1.31
CA VAL A 146 -9.97 1.70 0.05
C VAL A 146 -8.64 2.13 -0.57
N GLU A 147 -7.79 1.15 -0.85
CA GLU A 147 -6.49 1.40 -1.44
C GLU A 147 -6.64 1.78 -2.91
N VAL A 148 -6.00 2.88 -3.29
CA VAL A 148 -5.85 3.31 -4.69
C VAL A 148 -4.45 2.90 -5.14
N HIS A 149 -4.36 1.65 -5.55
CA HIS A 149 -3.15 0.97 -6.01
C HIS A 149 -3.23 0.73 -7.52
N SER A 150 -2.10 0.79 -8.23
CA SER A 150 -2.06 0.47 -9.64
C SER A 150 -2.80 -0.86 -9.97
N PRO A 151 -3.56 -0.95 -11.07
CA PRO A 151 -3.67 0.04 -12.16
C PRO A 151 -4.70 1.16 -11.90
N GLU A 152 -5.31 1.18 -10.71
CA GLU A 152 -6.28 2.22 -10.35
C GLU A 152 -5.59 3.58 -10.17
N GLN A 153 -6.26 4.62 -10.65
CA GLN A 153 -5.87 6.01 -10.56
C GLN A 153 -7.03 6.80 -9.98
N VAL A 154 -6.82 8.06 -9.63
CA VAL A 154 -7.86 8.92 -9.03
C VAL A 154 -9.10 9.10 -9.90
N ASP A 155 -8.97 8.90 -11.23
CA ASP A 155 -10.04 9.00 -12.23
C ASP A 155 -10.41 7.64 -12.85
N SER A 156 -9.91 6.55 -12.34
CA SER A 156 -10.39 5.21 -12.75
C SER A 156 -11.88 5.08 -12.48
N PRO A 157 -12.64 4.40 -13.35
CA PRO A 157 -14.10 4.27 -13.19
C PRO A 157 -14.52 3.78 -11.80
N HIS A 158 -13.81 2.78 -11.26
CA HIS A 158 -14.07 2.25 -9.93
C HIS A 158 -13.81 3.29 -8.82
N VAL A 159 -12.73 4.05 -8.89
CA VAL A 159 -12.40 5.10 -7.90
C VAL A 159 -13.42 6.25 -7.97
N LEU A 160 -13.80 6.68 -9.17
CA LEU A 160 -14.84 7.70 -9.33
C LEU A 160 -16.19 7.25 -8.75
N GLU A 161 -16.60 6.01 -9.02
CA GLU A 161 -17.82 5.42 -8.46
C GLU A 161 -17.78 5.38 -6.92
N LEU A 162 -16.64 4.98 -6.33
CA LEU A 162 -16.47 4.99 -4.88
C LEU A 162 -16.48 6.42 -4.29
N ARG A 163 -15.91 7.41 -4.98
CA ARG A 163 -15.98 8.83 -4.56
C ARG A 163 -17.42 9.30 -4.47
N GLU A 164 -18.23 9.03 -5.52
CA GLU A 164 -19.65 9.38 -5.54
C GLU A 164 -20.44 8.66 -4.43
N LEU A 165 -20.17 7.37 -4.22
CA LEU A 165 -20.81 6.59 -3.16
C LEU A 165 -20.44 7.10 -1.76
N PHE A 166 -19.17 7.41 -1.51
CA PHE A 166 -18.72 7.96 -0.22
C PHE A 166 -19.35 9.32 0.07
N GLU A 167 -19.51 10.16 -0.96
CA GLU A 167 -20.21 11.44 -0.84
C GLU A 167 -21.71 11.22 -0.55
N SER A 168 -22.37 10.33 -1.28
CA SER A 168 -23.79 10.00 -1.11
C SER A 168 -24.11 9.43 0.27
N VAL A 169 -23.26 8.53 0.77
CA VAL A 169 -23.41 7.94 2.12
C VAL A 169 -23.07 8.97 3.20
N GLY A 170 -22.14 9.88 2.93
CA GLY A 170 -21.79 10.98 3.84
C GLY A 170 -21.07 10.54 5.12
N SER A 171 -20.66 9.28 5.26
CA SER A 171 -19.94 8.82 6.43
C SER A 171 -18.50 9.35 6.44
N PRO A 172 -18.06 9.95 7.56
CA PRO A 172 -16.67 10.40 7.73
C PRO A 172 -15.72 9.23 8.02
N GLN A 173 -16.23 8.02 8.17
CA GLN A 173 -15.43 6.84 8.46
C GLN A 173 -14.89 6.16 7.19
N LEU A 174 -15.42 6.51 6.00
CA LEU A 174 -14.95 5.96 4.73
C LEU A 174 -13.94 6.89 4.05
N GLY A 175 -12.86 6.32 3.52
CA GLY A 175 -11.83 7.09 2.84
C GLY A 175 -10.95 6.26 1.93
N PHE A 176 -9.89 6.87 1.45
CA PHE A 176 -8.92 6.27 0.54
C PHE A 176 -7.55 6.12 1.18
N VAL A 177 -6.81 5.15 0.68
CA VAL A 177 -5.40 4.90 0.99
C VAL A 177 -4.63 4.97 -0.32
N PRO A 178 -4.13 6.15 -0.73
CA PRO A 178 -3.26 6.24 -1.89
C PRO A 178 -1.98 5.41 -1.69
N ASP A 179 -1.60 4.67 -2.74
CA ASP A 179 -0.39 3.88 -2.78
C ASP A 179 0.59 4.50 -3.78
N PHE A 180 1.86 4.59 -3.41
CA PHE A 180 2.89 5.22 -4.24
C PHE A 180 3.07 4.56 -5.60
N SER A 181 2.75 3.26 -5.73
CA SER A 181 2.81 2.55 -7.02
C SER A 181 1.86 3.08 -8.09
N SER A 182 0.86 3.88 -7.72
CA SER A 182 -0.01 4.55 -8.69
C SER A 182 0.68 5.72 -9.40
N SER A 183 1.81 6.21 -8.86
CA SER A 183 2.50 7.45 -9.29
C SER A 183 4.00 7.22 -9.51
N MET A 184 4.31 6.23 -10.35
CA MET A 184 5.68 5.92 -10.73
C MET A 184 6.11 6.71 -11.97
N HIS A 185 7.40 6.97 -12.09
CA HIS A 185 8.01 7.60 -13.26
C HIS A 185 8.89 6.65 -14.08
N ASP A 186 9.20 5.47 -13.52
CA ASP A 186 9.94 4.42 -14.22
C ASP A 186 9.56 3.02 -13.72
N VAL A 187 9.93 2.01 -14.50
CA VAL A 187 9.83 0.61 -14.09
C VAL A 187 10.95 0.30 -13.10
N PRO A 188 10.69 -0.40 -11.98
CA PRO A 188 11.71 -0.66 -10.97
C PRO A 188 12.94 -1.38 -11.54
N PRO A 189 14.16 -0.87 -11.34
CA PRO A 189 15.39 -1.54 -11.78
C PRO A 189 15.53 -2.96 -11.22
N THR A 190 15.10 -3.20 -9.97
CA THR A 190 15.11 -4.52 -9.33
C THR A 190 14.24 -5.55 -10.07
N LEU A 191 13.10 -5.12 -10.60
CA LEU A 191 12.23 -5.96 -11.44
C LEU A 191 12.92 -6.28 -12.77
N VAL A 192 13.48 -5.28 -13.45
CA VAL A 192 14.21 -5.46 -14.71
C VAL A 192 15.37 -6.45 -14.53
N GLU A 193 16.15 -6.30 -13.46
CA GLU A 193 17.26 -7.21 -13.14
C GLU A 193 16.76 -8.63 -12.85
N ALA A 194 15.67 -8.79 -12.10
CA ALA A 194 15.09 -10.10 -11.81
C ALA A 194 14.63 -10.81 -13.10
N HIS A 195 14.00 -10.09 -14.02
CA HIS A 195 13.62 -10.65 -15.30
C HIS A 195 14.82 -11.06 -16.14
N ARG A 196 15.88 -10.23 -16.23
CA ARG A 196 17.13 -10.58 -16.91
C ARG A 196 17.80 -11.81 -16.28
N ALA A 197 17.87 -11.86 -14.95
CA ALA A 197 18.46 -12.98 -14.23
C ALA A 197 17.65 -14.29 -14.43
N SER A 198 16.34 -14.19 -14.64
CA SER A 198 15.49 -15.36 -14.95
C SER A 198 15.67 -15.88 -16.39
N GLY A 199 16.49 -15.25 -17.22
CA GLY A 199 16.72 -15.61 -18.62
C GLY A 199 15.62 -15.12 -19.58
N MET A 200 14.82 -14.14 -19.16
CA MET A 200 13.83 -13.52 -20.02
C MET A 200 14.50 -12.79 -21.19
N PRO A 201 14.02 -12.94 -22.46
CA PRO A 201 14.59 -12.22 -23.59
C PRO A 201 14.61 -10.71 -23.37
N ALA A 202 15.76 -10.09 -23.63
CA ALA A 202 15.95 -8.65 -23.42
C ALA A 202 14.95 -7.82 -24.23
N GLU A 203 14.64 -8.25 -25.46
CA GLU A 203 13.71 -7.58 -26.36
C GLU A 203 12.27 -7.52 -25.77
N LEU A 204 11.87 -8.50 -24.97
CA LEU A 204 10.56 -8.49 -24.31
C LEU A 204 10.55 -7.54 -23.10
N ILE A 205 11.65 -7.45 -22.36
CA ILE A 205 11.80 -6.51 -21.24
C ILE A 205 11.82 -5.07 -21.79
N ASP A 206 12.57 -4.82 -22.84
CA ASP A 206 12.64 -3.51 -23.49
C ASP A 206 11.27 -3.11 -24.06
N LEU A 207 10.56 -4.04 -24.70
CA LEU A 207 9.21 -3.81 -25.21
C LEU A 207 8.22 -3.41 -24.10
N VAL A 208 8.15 -4.16 -22.99
CA VAL A 208 7.20 -3.83 -21.92
C VAL A 208 7.53 -2.49 -21.27
N THR A 209 8.80 -2.16 -21.14
CA THR A 209 9.26 -0.87 -20.62
C THR A 209 8.89 0.27 -21.56
N GLU A 210 9.09 0.11 -22.87
CA GLU A 210 8.66 1.10 -23.87
C GLU A 210 7.15 1.29 -23.88
N VAL A 211 6.39 0.19 -23.84
CA VAL A 211 4.92 0.24 -23.77
C VAL A 211 4.47 0.93 -22.48
N TRP A 212 5.10 0.65 -21.36
CA TRP A 212 4.78 1.28 -20.07
C TRP A 212 4.96 2.80 -20.13
N HIS A 213 6.04 3.29 -20.74
CA HIS A 213 6.33 4.73 -20.90
C HIS A 213 5.45 5.43 -21.95
N SER A 214 4.69 4.69 -22.76
CA SER A 214 3.84 5.32 -23.78
C SER A 214 2.66 6.09 -23.14
N ASP A 215 2.20 7.14 -23.79
CA ASP A 215 1.02 7.93 -23.38
C ASP A 215 -0.32 7.24 -23.69
N SER A 216 -0.29 5.96 -24.08
CA SER A 216 -1.48 5.17 -24.38
C SER A 216 -2.30 4.84 -23.14
N THR A 217 -3.60 4.62 -23.32
CA THR A 217 -4.46 4.10 -22.26
C THR A 217 -4.08 2.68 -21.87
N MET A 218 -4.43 2.25 -20.67
CA MET A 218 -4.12 0.90 -20.21
C MET A 218 -4.62 -0.21 -21.15
N PRO A 219 -5.86 -0.18 -21.68
CA PRO A 219 -6.29 -1.15 -22.68
C PRO A 219 -5.41 -1.18 -23.95
N GLU A 220 -4.96 -0.01 -24.42
CA GLU A 220 -4.07 0.10 -25.58
C GLU A 220 -2.67 -0.44 -25.27
N LYS A 221 -2.13 -0.15 -24.08
CA LYS A 221 -0.85 -0.72 -23.61
C LYS A 221 -0.90 -2.25 -23.61
N PHE A 222 -1.94 -2.83 -23.03
CA PHE A 222 -2.13 -4.29 -23.04
C PHE A 222 -2.25 -4.87 -24.44
N ALA A 223 -3.05 -4.24 -25.32
CA ALA A 223 -3.25 -4.71 -26.68
C ALA A 223 -1.94 -4.65 -27.49
N ARG A 224 -1.21 -3.53 -27.41
CA ARG A 224 0.09 -3.35 -28.07
C ARG A 224 1.10 -4.37 -27.58
N PHE A 225 1.27 -4.50 -26.25
CA PHE A 225 2.21 -5.45 -25.67
C PHE A 225 1.89 -6.88 -26.11
N ALA A 226 0.62 -7.31 -26.04
CA ALA A 226 0.22 -8.64 -26.45
C ALA A 226 0.57 -8.93 -27.94
N GLN A 227 0.27 -7.99 -28.84
CA GLN A 227 0.53 -8.13 -30.26
C GLN A 227 2.04 -8.20 -30.58
N GLU A 228 2.83 -7.27 -30.03
CA GLU A 228 4.26 -7.19 -30.32
C GLU A 228 5.05 -8.32 -29.64
N ALA A 229 4.66 -8.72 -28.41
CA ALA A 229 5.26 -9.86 -27.73
C ALA A 229 4.99 -11.19 -28.47
N ASP A 230 3.80 -11.36 -29.08
CA ASP A 230 3.50 -12.52 -29.94
C ASP A 230 4.39 -12.54 -31.19
N ALA A 231 4.63 -11.38 -31.82
CA ALA A 231 5.52 -11.25 -32.95
C ALA A 231 6.99 -11.58 -32.62
N LEU A 232 7.40 -11.33 -31.36
CA LEU A 232 8.72 -11.71 -30.84
C LEU A 232 8.78 -13.18 -30.38
N GLY A 233 7.68 -13.93 -30.47
CA GLY A 233 7.63 -15.34 -30.07
C GLY A 233 7.61 -15.55 -28.55
N ALA A 234 7.11 -14.60 -27.76
CA ALA A 234 7.01 -14.71 -26.32
C ALA A 234 6.20 -15.92 -25.86
N SER A 235 6.71 -16.65 -24.87
CA SER A 235 5.93 -17.72 -24.26
C SER A 235 4.72 -17.15 -23.48
N PRO A 236 3.64 -17.93 -23.30
CA PRO A 236 2.52 -17.50 -22.45
C PRO A 236 2.95 -17.15 -21.02
N GLY A 237 3.97 -17.84 -20.49
CA GLY A 237 4.52 -17.57 -19.16
C GLY A 237 5.24 -16.21 -19.10
N ASP A 238 6.06 -15.88 -20.09
CA ASP A 238 6.77 -14.61 -20.15
C ASP A 238 5.81 -13.44 -20.34
N ARG A 239 4.81 -13.60 -21.21
CA ARG A 239 3.73 -12.60 -21.35
C ARG A 239 2.98 -12.38 -20.06
N GLY A 240 2.64 -13.46 -19.33
CA GLY A 240 1.96 -13.34 -18.04
C GLY A 240 2.77 -12.55 -17.02
N LYS A 241 4.07 -12.85 -16.91
CA LYS A 241 4.99 -12.12 -16.00
C LYS A 241 5.12 -10.64 -16.37
N LEU A 242 5.29 -10.34 -17.67
CA LEU A 242 5.48 -8.96 -18.12
C LEU A 242 4.17 -8.15 -18.13
N ASN A 243 3.01 -8.78 -18.29
CA ASN A 243 1.72 -8.11 -18.08
C ASN A 243 1.58 -7.59 -16.64
N MET A 244 2.22 -8.23 -15.65
CA MET A 244 2.25 -7.73 -14.28
C MET A 244 2.95 -6.37 -14.18
N VAL A 245 3.93 -6.07 -15.06
CA VAL A 245 4.57 -4.75 -15.12
C VAL A 245 3.54 -3.67 -15.41
N LEU A 246 2.66 -3.90 -16.40
CA LEU A 246 1.60 -2.95 -16.74
C LEU A 246 0.50 -2.86 -15.66
N THR A 247 0.26 -3.95 -14.93
CA THR A 247 -0.81 -4.01 -13.94
C THR A 247 -0.40 -3.41 -12.59
N MET A 248 0.86 -3.60 -12.17
CA MET A 248 1.30 -3.28 -10.81
C MET A 248 2.03 -1.94 -10.70
N HIS A 249 2.29 -1.26 -11.82
CA HIS A 249 3.10 -0.04 -11.86
C HIS A 249 2.36 1.06 -12.64
N GLY A 250 1.80 2.02 -11.92
CA GLY A 250 1.04 3.15 -12.51
C GLY A 250 1.90 4.39 -12.72
N SER A 251 1.57 5.18 -13.74
CA SER A 251 2.32 6.38 -14.13
C SER A 251 1.50 7.67 -13.99
N MET A 252 0.61 7.74 -13.01
CA MET A 252 -0.17 8.94 -12.74
C MET A 252 0.70 10.06 -12.17
N ASP A 253 0.47 11.31 -12.58
CA ASP A 253 1.09 12.48 -11.93
C ASP A 253 0.69 12.50 -10.42
N PRO A 254 1.63 12.45 -9.49
CA PRO A 254 1.33 12.43 -8.06
C PRO A 254 0.59 13.67 -7.56
N ARG A 255 0.66 14.81 -8.28
CA ARG A 255 -0.11 16.02 -7.94
C ARG A 255 -1.62 15.78 -7.99
N ARG A 256 -2.07 14.82 -8.76
CA ARG A 256 -3.48 14.41 -8.83
C ARG A 256 -4.00 13.78 -7.53
N TRP A 257 -3.13 13.39 -6.61
CA TRP A 257 -3.56 12.94 -5.28
C TRP A 257 -4.32 14.03 -4.50
N GLU A 258 -4.11 15.33 -4.84
CA GLU A 258 -4.87 16.44 -4.26
C GLU A 258 -6.39 16.20 -4.36
N GLU A 259 -6.85 15.50 -5.40
CA GLU A 259 -8.26 15.16 -5.61
C GLU A 259 -8.82 14.20 -4.53
N LEU A 260 -7.98 13.38 -3.90
CA LEU A 260 -8.36 12.42 -2.86
C LEU A 260 -8.11 12.93 -1.44
N MET A 261 -7.23 13.94 -1.27
CA MET A 261 -6.76 14.38 0.05
C MET A 261 -7.86 14.64 1.08
N PRO A 262 -9.04 15.21 0.75
CA PRO A 262 -10.11 15.42 1.71
C PRO A 262 -10.66 14.14 2.36
N ARG A 263 -10.39 12.98 1.75
CA ARG A 263 -10.84 11.65 2.22
C ARG A 263 -9.69 10.66 2.41
N VAL A 264 -8.45 11.12 2.40
CA VAL A 264 -7.30 10.24 2.69
C VAL A 264 -7.26 9.94 4.18
N VAL A 265 -7.30 8.65 4.52
CA VAL A 265 -7.28 8.15 5.90
C VAL A 265 -5.97 7.49 6.29
N HIS A 266 -5.16 7.08 5.31
CA HIS A 266 -3.85 6.49 5.46
C HIS A 266 -3.08 6.58 4.14
N VAL A 267 -1.77 6.32 4.14
CA VAL A 267 -0.94 6.34 2.92
C VAL A 267 0.00 5.13 2.92
N HIS A 268 0.05 4.43 1.79
CA HIS A 268 1.03 3.38 1.54
C HIS A 268 2.25 3.95 0.83
N GLY A 269 3.37 3.96 1.54
CA GLY A 269 4.68 4.36 1.04
C GLY A 269 5.36 3.19 0.34
N LYS A 270 4.77 2.72 -0.77
CA LYS A 270 5.35 1.63 -1.56
C LYS A 270 6.68 2.03 -2.18
N PHE A 271 7.60 1.06 -2.25
CA PHE A 271 8.87 1.21 -2.92
C PHE A 271 9.47 -0.16 -3.28
N TYR A 272 10.40 -0.15 -4.23
CA TYR A 272 10.99 -1.38 -4.76
C TYR A 272 12.47 -1.53 -4.45
N GLY A 273 13.17 -0.43 -4.19
CA GLY A 273 14.56 -0.43 -3.79
C GLY A 273 15.06 0.98 -3.50
N ILE A 274 16.12 1.06 -2.71
CA ILE A 274 16.83 2.33 -2.45
C ILE A 274 18.23 2.17 -3.01
N ASP A 275 18.66 3.12 -3.84
CA ASP A 275 19.98 3.11 -4.48
C ASP A 275 21.11 3.52 -3.53
N GLY A 276 22.37 3.49 -4.03
CA GLY A 276 23.54 3.86 -3.25
C GLY A 276 23.61 5.33 -2.84
N GLU A 277 22.76 6.18 -3.42
CA GLU A 277 22.64 7.61 -3.09
C GLU A 277 21.48 7.87 -2.11
N GLY A 278 20.72 6.85 -1.75
CA GLY A 278 19.59 6.93 -0.83
C GLY A 278 18.30 7.46 -1.49
N ASN A 279 18.10 7.19 -2.78
CA ASN A 279 16.90 7.53 -3.52
C ASN A 279 16.16 6.28 -3.98
N GLU A 280 14.87 6.38 -4.18
CA GLU A 280 14.06 5.39 -4.86
C GLU A 280 13.98 5.75 -6.35
N PRO A 281 14.51 4.90 -7.26
CA PRO A 281 14.72 5.31 -8.65
C PRO A 281 13.48 5.22 -9.54
N SER A 282 12.36 4.69 -9.06
CA SER A 282 11.18 4.43 -9.89
C SER A 282 9.93 5.21 -9.48
N ILE A 283 9.91 5.83 -8.29
CA ILE A 283 8.75 6.54 -7.74
C ILE A 283 9.13 7.98 -7.39
N ASP A 284 8.30 8.94 -7.77
CA ASP A 284 8.51 10.36 -7.48
C ASP A 284 8.16 10.71 -6.02
N HIS A 285 8.98 10.21 -5.08
CA HIS A 285 8.82 10.46 -3.65
C HIS A 285 8.84 11.96 -3.32
N GLU A 286 9.62 12.78 -4.06
CA GLU A 286 9.73 14.21 -3.79
C GLU A 286 8.40 14.92 -4.01
N THR A 287 7.79 14.73 -5.18
CA THR A 287 6.49 15.34 -5.50
C THR A 287 5.39 14.79 -4.58
N ILE A 288 5.40 13.49 -4.27
CA ILE A 288 4.41 12.91 -3.35
C ILE A 288 4.50 13.57 -1.96
N MET A 289 5.70 13.71 -1.40
CA MET A 289 5.88 14.35 -0.09
C MET A 289 5.46 15.82 -0.10
N ASP A 290 5.73 16.54 -1.18
CA ASP A 290 5.27 17.93 -1.35
C ASP A 290 3.73 18.02 -1.34
N VAL A 291 3.04 17.14 -2.06
CA VAL A 291 1.56 17.06 -2.08
C VAL A 291 1.01 16.78 -0.68
N LEU A 292 1.56 15.80 0.04
CA LEU A 292 1.09 15.44 1.38
C LEU A 292 1.28 16.60 2.37
N VAL A 293 2.43 17.26 2.33
CA VAL A 293 2.73 18.41 3.22
C VAL A 293 1.83 19.61 2.89
N ARG A 294 1.66 19.96 1.62
CA ARG A 294 0.80 21.08 1.20
C ARG A 294 -0.67 20.85 1.52
N ALA A 295 -1.12 19.60 1.43
CA ALA A 295 -2.48 19.22 1.82
C ALA A 295 -2.68 19.20 3.34
N GLY A 296 -1.65 19.41 4.14
CA GLY A 296 -1.73 19.37 5.60
C GLY A 296 -1.98 17.95 6.14
N TYR A 297 -1.57 16.91 5.43
CA TYR A 297 -1.72 15.55 5.90
C TYR A 297 -0.79 15.29 7.09
N THR A 298 -1.35 14.83 8.22
CA THR A 298 -0.61 14.53 9.46
C THR A 298 -0.75 13.08 9.91
N GLY A 299 -1.37 12.24 9.07
CA GLY A 299 -1.54 10.81 9.31
C GLY A 299 -0.23 10.03 9.13
N PHE A 300 -0.36 8.72 8.98
CA PHE A 300 0.78 7.83 8.82
C PHE A 300 1.04 7.49 7.35
N ILE A 301 2.32 7.39 7.00
CA ILE A 301 2.82 6.78 5.77
C ILE A 301 3.44 5.44 6.21
N SER A 302 2.83 4.32 5.85
CA SER A 302 3.39 2.99 6.09
C SER A 302 4.37 2.62 4.99
N SER A 303 5.65 2.43 5.33
CA SER A 303 6.64 1.85 4.41
C SER A 303 6.17 0.49 3.94
N GLU A 304 6.13 0.29 2.63
CA GLU A 304 5.73 -0.95 1.99
C GLU A 304 6.76 -1.38 0.94
N TRP A 305 7.77 -2.12 1.39
CA TRP A 305 8.77 -2.66 0.48
C TRP A 305 8.21 -3.86 -0.30
N GLU A 306 8.08 -3.72 -1.59
CA GLU A 306 7.64 -4.80 -2.48
C GLU A 306 8.76 -5.35 -3.36
N GLY A 307 9.97 -4.81 -3.26
CA GLY A 307 11.16 -5.34 -3.90
C GLY A 307 11.48 -6.79 -3.52
N HIS A 308 10.93 -7.28 -2.39
CA HIS A 308 11.00 -8.70 -1.98
C HIS A 308 10.38 -9.66 -2.99
N ALA A 309 9.54 -9.18 -3.90
CA ALA A 309 8.99 -9.99 -5.01
C ALA A 309 10.04 -10.24 -6.11
N TYR A 310 11.10 -9.44 -6.15
CA TYR A 310 12.09 -9.44 -7.23
C TYR A 310 13.49 -9.84 -6.77
N THR A 311 13.80 -9.67 -5.49
CA THR A 311 15.11 -10.02 -4.94
C THR A 311 15.00 -10.51 -3.50
N ASP A 312 15.88 -11.45 -3.14
CA ASP A 312 16.10 -11.92 -1.78
C ASP A 312 17.55 -11.61 -1.30
N ALA A 313 18.30 -10.83 -2.11
CA ALA A 313 19.68 -10.48 -1.81
C ALA A 313 19.83 -9.38 -0.76
N VAL A 314 18.76 -8.69 -0.40
CA VAL A 314 18.76 -7.58 0.56
C VAL A 314 17.68 -7.80 1.63
N SER A 315 17.92 -7.24 2.81
CA SER A 315 17.00 -7.33 3.93
C SER A 315 15.89 -6.28 3.84
N GLY A 316 14.64 -6.68 4.06
CA GLY A 316 13.50 -5.77 4.19
C GLY A 316 13.70 -4.75 5.33
N TRP A 317 14.39 -5.15 6.40
CA TRP A 317 14.75 -4.24 7.49
C TRP A 317 15.64 -3.08 7.02
N ASP A 318 16.66 -3.37 6.23
CA ASP A 318 17.60 -2.36 5.74
C ASP A 318 16.92 -1.47 4.68
N MET A 319 16.10 -2.06 3.81
CA MET A 319 15.33 -1.32 2.81
C MET A 319 14.35 -0.35 3.45
N CYS A 320 13.54 -0.81 4.42
CA CYS A 320 12.61 0.07 5.13
C CYS A 320 13.31 1.18 5.90
N ARG A 321 14.49 0.90 6.51
CA ARG A 321 15.28 1.93 7.18
C ARG A 321 15.77 2.99 6.20
N ALA A 322 16.32 2.58 5.06
CA ALA A 322 16.79 3.49 4.03
C ALA A 322 15.63 4.34 3.47
N GLN A 323 14.46 3.76 3.23
CA GLN A 323 13.28 4.51 2.79
C GLN A 323 12.77 5.48 3.87
N HIS A 324 12.81 5.12 5.15
CA HIS A 324 12.48 6.06 6.23
C HIS A 324 13.41 7.27 6.24
N ASP A 325 14.71 7.07 5.98
CA ASP A 325 15.68 8.18 5.90
C ASP A 325 15.39 9.06 4.68
N LEU A 326 15.06 8.48 3.53
CA LEU A 326 14.59 9.20 2.34
C LEU A 326 13.32 10.02 2.66
N CYS A 327 12.28 9.40 3.21
CA CYS A 327 11.02 10.06 3.52
C CYS A 327 11.21 11.21 4.52
N ARG A 328 12.00 11.03 5.59
CA ARG A 328 12.30 12.12 6.55
C ARG A 328 12.97 13.30 5.87
N ARG A 329 13.97 13.04 5.03
CA ARG A 329 14.69 14.07 4.28
C ARG A 329 13.73 14.88 3.41
N LEU A 330 12.88 14.20 2.62
CA LEU A 330 11.95 14.84 1.70
C LEU A 330 10.81 15.59 2.42
N LEU A 331 10.28 15.05 3.51
CA LEU A 331 9.27 15.74 4.33
C LEU A 331 9.81 17.07 4.91
N LEU A 332 11.06 17.07 5.38
CA LEU A 332 11.70 18.29 5.88
C LEU A 332 11.94 19.33 4.76
N GLN A 333 12.32 18.87 3.57
CA GLN A 333 12.50 19.74 2.40
C GLN A 333 11.16 20.34 1.96
N ALA A 334 10.11 19.54 1.86
CA ALA A 334 8.76 20.00 1.51
C ALA A 334 8.22 21.03 2.53
N ALA A 335 8.42 20.77 3.83
CA ALA A 335 8.02 21.70 4.90
C ALA A 335 8.75 23.06 4.81
N ALA A 336 10.05 23.03 4.56
CA ALA A 336 10.84 24.25 4.37
C ALA A 336 10.37 25.07 3.16
N SER A 337 10.05 24.40 2.05
CA SER A 337 9.52 25.03 0.84
C SER A 337 8.12 25.64 1.06
N ALA A 338 7.23 24.95 1.75
CA ALA A 338 5.89 25.44 2.08
C ALA A 338 5.94 26.65 3.03
N GLY A 339 6.85 26.67 4.02
CA GLY A 339 7.06 27.80 4.91
C GLY A 339 7.60 29.06 4.21
N ALA A 340 8.42 28.88 3.18
CA ALA A 340 8.95 29.99 2.38
C ALA A 340 7.90 30.65 1.49
N THR A 341 6.91 29.90 1.01
CA THR A 341 5.82 30.42 0.16
C THR A 341 4.71 31.11 0.95
N GLY A 342 4.57 30.84 2.25
CA GLY A 342 3.57 31.48 3.14
C GLY A 342 4.00 32.81 3.75
N ALA A 343 5.22 33.29 3.49
CA ALA A 343 5.78 34.52 4.06
C ALA A 343 5.73 35.75 3.11
N HIS A 344 4.92 35.69 2.05
CA HIS A 344 4.74 36.81 1.08
C HIS A 344 3.34 37.37 1.10
#